data_f0e5f46b43fe8253691afa1a57196b1b
#
_entry.id   f0e5f46b43fe8253691afa1a57196b1b
#
_cell.length_a   1.000
_cell.length_b   1.000
_cell.length_c   1.000
_cell.angle_alpha   90.00
_cell.angle_beta   90.00
_cell.angle_gamma   90.00
#
_symmetry.space_group_name_H-M   'P 1'
#
loop_
_entity.id
_entity.type
_entity.pdbx_description
1 polymer ?
#
loop_
_entity_poly.entity_id
_entity_poly.type
_entity_poly.pdbx_seq_one_letter_code
_entity_poly.pdbx_strand_id
1 'polypeptide(L)'
;LEFKKMRKLLPFLLVSFLWADNEIYVDQVGATFNLDIEQLGSSNIIGGANAVAGTMTALDLDGVTMTLDINQIGDSNKFLGDITSDTFTGLFDFDGDSNTFNIQVDPTNTYGADSGNLNVDVDGSSNTFTLDLATNDLASTLDLDWIIQGSSNTFDFDIDVDQATSYVDVDGDSNSVTYDGDGYTGAYFYLDQTGNSRSFNIEQQSTL
;
A
#
# COMPACT_ATOMS: atom_id res chain seq x y z
N LEU A 1 -59.90 -44.45 -9.15
CA LEU A 1 -58.59 -44.48 -8.57
C LEU A 1 -57.84 -43.19 -9.07
N GLU A 2 -57.81 -42.13 -8.25
CA GLU A 2 -57.10 -40.90 -8.59
C GLU A 2 -55.65 -41.02 -8.23
N PHE A 3 -54.75 -40.85 -9.21
CA PHE A 3 -53.33 -40.70 -8.98
C PHE A 3 -52.98 -39.27 -8.58
N LYS A 4 -52.75 -39.01 -7.28
CA LYS A 4 -52.14 -37.80 -6.78
C LYS A 4 -50.72 -37.68 -7.32
N LYS A 5 -50.48 -36.73 -8.24
CA LYS A 5 -49.15 -36.30 -8.63
C LYS A 5 -48.46 -35.59 -7.43
N MET A 6 -47.57 -36.30 -6.76
CA MET A 6 -46.61 -35.69 -5.83
C MET A 6 -45.62 -34.83 -6.62
N ARG A 7 -45.79 -33.53 -6.60
CA ARG A 7 -44.73 -32.58 -7.00
C ARG A 7 -43.60 -32.68 -5.98
N LYS A 8 -42.48 -33.26 -6.36
CA LYS A 8 -41.24 -33.16 -5.61
C LYS A 8 -40.79 -31.74 -5.69
N LEU A 9 -40.96 -31.00 -4.61
CA LEU A 9 -40.29 -29.71 -4.41
C LEU A 9 -38.82 -30.07 -4.22
N LEU A 10 -37.98 -29.79 -5.24
CA LEU A 10 -36.54 -29.80 -5.12
C LEU A 10 -36.15 -28.61 -4.25
N PRO A 11 -35.59 -28.80 -3.05
CA PRO A 11 -35.09 -27.65 -2.32
C PRO A 11 -33.92 -27.04 -3.14
N PHE A 12 -34.16 -25.83 -3.63
CA PHE A 12 -33.10 -25.02 -4.22
C PHE A 12 -32.17 -24.66 -3.07
N LEU A 13 -31.08 -25.40 -2.94
CA LEU A 13 -30.02 -25.05 -1.99
C LEU A 13 -29.35 -23.80 -2.49
N LEU A 14 -29.78 -22.67 -1.97
CA LEU A 14 -29.12 -21.40 -2.16
C LEU A 14 -27.81 -21.48 -1.37
N VAL A 15 -26.75 -21.91 -2.04
CA VAL A 15 -25.40 -21.74 -1.51
C VAL A 15 -25.10 -20.25 -1.63
N SER A 16 -25.34 -19.53 -0.55
CA SER A 16 -24.75 -18.21 -0.39
C SER A 16 -23.25 -18.43 -0.33
N PHE A 17 -22.55 -18.05 -1.38
CA PHE A 17 -21.12 -17.83 -1.28
C PHE A 17 -20.95 -16.68 -0.29
N LEU A 18 -20.66 -16.99 0.94
CA LEU A 18 -20.12 -16.04 1.89
C LEU A 18 -18.72 -15.73 1.38
N TRP A 19 -18.58 -14.61 0.74
CA TRP A 19 -17.28 -14.02 0.49
C TRP A 19 -16.80 -13.60 1.86
N ALA A 20 -15.84 -14.31 2.39
CA ALA A 20 -15.18 -13.90 3.61
C ALA A 20 -14.10 -12.91 3.20
N ASP A 21 -14.39 -11.64 3.32
CA ASP A 21 -13.34 -10.64 3.32
C ASP A 21 -12.49 -10.86 4.58
N ASN A 22 -11.19 -10.99 4.40
CA ASN A 22 -10.29 -11.11 5.53
C ASN A 22 -9.88 -9.68 5.96
N GLU A 23 -10.13 -9.37 7.21
CA GLU A 23 -9.77 -8.07 7.78
C GLU A 23 -8.72 -8.28 8.86
N ILE A 24 -7.60 -7.55 8.77
CA ILE A 24 -6.54 -7.54 9.77
C ILE A 24 -6.38 -6.11 10.27
N TYR A 25 -6.51 -5.93 11.56
CA TYR A 25 -6.33 -4.64 12.22
C TYR A 25 -5.18 -4.74 13.20
N VAL A 26 -4.20 -3.85 13.05
CA VAL A 26 -3.02 -3.81 13.91
C VAL A 26 -2.87 -2.41 14.50
N ASP A 27 -2.64 -2.38 15.80
CA ASP A 27 -2.26 -1.21 16.56
C ASP A 27 -1.13 -1.66 17.50
N GLN A 28 0.07 -1.14 17.31
CA GLN A 28 1.27 -1.62 17.99
C GLN A 28 2.17 -0.45 18.39
N VAL A 29 2.50 -0.42 19.66
CA VAL A 29 3.48 0.53 20.22
C VAL A 29 4.63 -0.23 20.86
N GLY A 30 5.87 0.04 20.49
CA GLY A 30 7.03 -0.62 21.06
C GLY A 30 8.35 -0.22 20.41
N ALA A 31 9.47 -0.48 21.08
CA ALA A 31 10.78 -0.05 20.61
C ALA A 31 11.26 -0.82 19.35
N THR A 32 10.89 -2.08 19.23
CA THR A 32 11.25 -2.92 18.07
C THR A 32 10.06 -3.79 17.71
N PHE A 33 9.77 -3.85 16.42
CA PHE A 33 8.61 -4.55 15.91
C PHE A 33 8.94 -5.29 14.61
N ASN A 34 8.36 -6.46 14.45
CA ASN A 34 8.42 -7.23 13.21
C ASN A 34 7.02 -7.76 12.91
N LEU A 35 6.49 -7.41 11.75
CA LEU A 35 5.19 -7.81 11.26
C LEU A 35 5.35 -8.52 9.93
N ASP A 36 4.83 -9.74 9.85
CA ASP A 36 4.76 -10.56 8.64
C ASP A 36 3.30 -10.95 8.43
N ILE A 37 2.72 -10.50 7.32
CA ILE A 37 1.33 -10.76 6.95
C ILE A 37 1.26 -11.27 5.52
N GLU A 38 0.61 -12.43 5.35
CA GLU A 38 0.19 -12.95 4.06
C GLU A 38 -1.33 -13.01 3.99
N GLN A 39 -1.95 -12.35 3.01
CA GLN A 39 -3.38 -12.42 2.74
C GLN A 39 -3.64 -12.93 1.32
N LEU A 40 -4.39 -14.02 1.22
CA LEU A 40 -4.79 -14.62 -0.04
C LEU A 40 -6.29 -14.47 -0.26
N GLY A 41 -6.68 -14.04 -1.45
CA GLY A 41 -8.09 -13.88 -1.82
C GLY A 41 -8.40 -12.48 -2.32
N SER A 42 -9.67 -12.15 -2.43
CA SER A 42 -10.12 -10.85 -2.95
C SER A 42 -10.75 -10.02 -1.86
N SER A 43 -10.66 -8.70 -2.00
CA SER A 43 -11.26 -7.72 -1.09
C SER A 43 -10.75 -7.81 0.35
N ASN A 44 -9.51 -8.22 0.53
CA ASN A 44 -8.86 -8.26 1.84
C ASN A 44 -8.51 -6.86 2.34
N ILE A 45 -8.51 -6.68 3.65
CA ILE A 45 -8.24 -5.39 4.28
C ILE A 45 -7.14 -5.56 5.32
N ILE A 46 -6.11 -4.73 5.24
CA ILE A 46 -5.16 -4.49 6.32
C ILE A 46 -5.29 -3.04 6.76
N GLY A 47 -5.53 -2.82 8.02
CA GLY A 47 -5.72 -1.49 8.58
C GLY A 47 -5.58 -1.46 10.10
N GLY A 48 -5.89 -0.33 10.71
CA GLY A 48 -5.88 -0.13 12.16
C GLY A 48 -7.17 -0.54 12.84
N ALA A 49 -7.17 -0.45 14.16
CA ALA A 49 -8.32 -0.75 14.99
C ALA A 49 -9.53 0.11 14.60
N ASN A 50 -10.68 -0.53 14.44
CA ASN A 50 -11.89 0.12 13.99
C ASN A 50 -12.93 0.23 15.11
N ALA A 51 -13.30 1.44 15.48
CA ALA A 51 -14.34 1.69 16.48
C ALA A 51 -15.76 1.48 15.94
N VAL A 52 -15.95 1.46 14.62
CA VAL A 52 -17.25 1.32 13.95
C VAL A 52 -17.15 0.27 12.85
N ALA A 53 -17.91 -0.80 12.95
CA ALA A 53 -17.92 -1.88 11.97
C ALA A 53 -18.10 -1.34 10.53
N GLY A 54 -17.25 -1.78 9.62
CA GLY A 54 -17.24 -1.38 8.22
C GLY A 54 -16.53 -0.05 7.90
N THR A 55 -15.89 0.60 8.89
CA THR A 55 -15.06 1.78 8.66
C THR A 55 -13.59 1.39 8.86
N MET A 56 -12.80 1.43 7.80
CA MET A 56 -11.38 1.17 7.87
C MET A 56 -10.63 2.38 8.44
N THR A 57 -9.76 2.15 9.41
CA THR A 57 -8.75 3.12 9.87
C THR A 57 -7.38 2.66 9.41
N ALA A 58 -6.37 3.53 9.47
CA ALA A 58 -5.00 3.13 9.20
C ALA A 58 -4.51 2.11 10.23
N LEU A 59 -3.65 1.19 9.80
CA LEU A 59 -2.80 0.41 10.67
C LEU A 59 -1.87 1.40 11.38
N ASP A 60 -1.77 1.32 12.70
CA ASP A 60 -1.02 2.27 13.51
C ASP A 60 0.15 1.54 14.18
N LEU A 61 1.36 1.86 13.74
CA LEU A 61 2.59 1.22 14.17
C LEU A 61 3.58 2.26 14.68
N ASP A 62 3.78 2.29 15.98
CA ASP A 62 4.73 3.18 16.64
C ASP A 62 5.95 2.43 17.16
N GLY A 63 7.16 2.82 16.75
CA GLY A 63 8.38 2.21 17.27
C GLY A 63 9.67 2.82 16.71
N VAL A 64 10.80 2.48 17.30
CA VAL A 64 12.10 2.99 16.89
C VAL A 64 12.65 2.21 15.69
N THR A 65 12.46 0.90 15.69
CA THR A 65 12.96 0.02 14.62
C THR A 65 11.87 -0.96 14.21
N MET A 66 11.50 -0.96 12.96
CA MET A 66 10.45 -1.82 12.42
C MET A 66 10.88 -2.59 11.18
N THR A 67 10.35 -3.78 11.05
CA THR A 67 10.38 -4.57 9.82
C THR A 67 8.96 -5.02 9.50
N LEU A 68 8.52 -4.68 8.30
CA LEU A 68 7.20 -5.02 7.77
C LEU A 68 7.40 -5.89 6.54
N ASP A 69 6.73 -7.03 6.49
CA ASP A 69 6.69 -7.93 5.34
C ASP A 69 5.21 -8.21 5.06
N ILE A 70 4.69 -7.59 4.01
CA ILE A 70 3.25 -7.58 3.71
C ILE A 70 3.05 -8.14 2.30
N ASN A 71 2.39 -9.27 2.21
CA ASN A 71 2.05 -9.92 0.96
C ASN A 71 0.52 -10.01 0.83
N GLN A 72 -0.04 -9.32 -0.17
CA GLN A 72 -1.47 -9.37 -0.50
C GLN A 72 -1.68 -9.86 -1.92
N ILE A 73 -2.27 -11.04 -2.06
CA ILE A 73 -2.57 -11.67 -3.35
C ILE A 73 -4.07 -11.71 -3.57
N GLY A 74 -4.54 -11.09 -4.66
CA GLY A 74 -5.94 -11.06 -5.08
C GLY A 74 -6.43 -9.67 -5.46
N ASP A 75 -7.64 -9.60 -5.96
CA ASP A 75 -8.19 -8.35 -6.49
C ASP A 75 -8.91 -7.52 -5.43
N SER A 76 -8.89 -6.21 -5.62
CA SER A 76 -9.63 -5.24 -4.79
C SER A 76 -9.21 -5.24 -3.31
N ASN A 77 -7.97 -5.61 -3.02
CA ASN A 77 -7.42 -5.52 -1.68
C ASN A 77 -7.16 -4.07 -1.27
N LYS A 78 -7.13 -3.84 0.03
CA LYS A 78 -6.85 -2.53 0.60
C LYS A 78 -5.80 -2.65 1.68
N PHE A 79 -4.81 -1.77 1.59
CA PHE A 79 -3.84 -1.53 2.64
C PHE A 79 -3.89 -0.06 3.04
N LEU A 80 -4.00 0.21 4.32
CA LEU A 80 -4.00 1.55 4.87
C LEU A 80 -3.08 1.56 6.10
N GLY A 81 -1.88 2.12 5.95
CA GLY A 81 -0.83 2.08 6.96
C GLY A 81 -0.38 3.46 7.41
N ASP A 82 -0.29 3.62 8.73
CA ASP A 82 0.33 4.74 9.41
C ASP A 82 1.51 4.19 10.23
N ILE A 83 2.73 4.57 9.84
CA ILE A 83 3.98 3.99 10.34
C ILE A 83 4.83 5.11 10.91
N THR A 84 5.00 5.13 12.22
CA THR A 84 5.84 6.09 12.92
C THR A 84 7.11 5.40 13.41
N SER A 85 8.24 5.62 12.74
CA SER A 85 9.49 4.92 13.03
C SER A 85 10.74 5.72 12.67
N ASP A 86 11.78 5.60 13.46
CA ASP A 86 13.11 6.13 13.22
C ASP A 86 13.84 5.34 12.11
N THR A 87 13.71 4.02 12.19
CA THR A 87 14.31 3.10 11.21
C THR A 87 13.30 2.05 10.82
N PHE A 88 12.93 1.99 9.54
CA PHE A 88 12.03 0.95 9.10
C PHE A 88 12.51 0.24 7.83
N THR A 89 12.12 -1.01 7.69
CA THR A 89 12.24 -1.79 6.47
C THR A 89 10.86 -2.31 6.10
N GLY A 90 10.34 -1.87 4.97
CA GLY A 90 9.07 -2.32 4.41
C GLY A 90 9.32 -3.15 3.16
N LEU A 91 8.79 -4.35 3.13
CA LEU A 91 8.70 -5.23 1.97
C LEU A 91 7.22 -5.45 1.68
N PHE A 92 6.75 -4.92 0.57
CA PHE A 92 5.35 -5.01 0.17
C PHE A 92 5.25 -5.68 -1.19
N ASP A 93 4.50 -6.76 -1.27
CA ASP A 93 4.23 -7.51 -2.48
C ASP A 93 2.70 -7.55 -2.70
N PHE A 94 2.26 -6.93 -3.81
CA PHE A 94 0.86 -6.76 -4.13
C PHE A 94 0.56 -7.34 -5.51
N ASP A 95 -0.06 -8.51 -5.54
CA ASP A 95 -0.45 -9.19 -6.78
C ASP A 95 -1.97 -9.14 -6.96
N GLY A 96 -2.43 -8.54 -8.06
CA GLY A 96 -3.84 -8.44 -8.43
C GLY A 96 -4.29 -7.07 -8.93
N ASP A 97 -5.52 -7.02 -9.40
CA ASP A 97 -6.08 -5.82 -10.02
C ASP A 97 -6.96 -4.99 -9.06
N SER A 98 -7.01 -3.69 -9.29
CA SER A 98 -7.90 -2.76 -8.60
C SER A 98 -7.67 -2.65 -7.09
N ASN A 99 -6.45 -2.88 -6.65
CA ASN A 99 -6.05 -2.71 -5.26
C ASN A 99 -5.85 -1.23 -4.91
N THR A 100 -6.03 -0.90 -3.63
CA THR A 100 -5.83 0.45 -3.11
C THR A 100 -4.87 0.41 -1.94
N PHE A 101 -3.76 1.11 -2.06
CA PHE A 101 -2.72 1.19 -1.06
C PHE A 101 -2.50 2.64 -0.65
N ASN A 102 -2.46 2.87 0.65
CA ASN A 102 -2.12 4.16 1.22
C ASN A 102 -1.16 3.91 2.38
N ILE A 103 0.05 4.41 2.23
CA ILE A 103 1.11 4.27 3.21
C ILE A 103 1.51 5.68 3.64
N GLN A 104 1.40 5.95 4.94
CA GLN A 104 1.91 7.16 5.57
C GLN A 104 3.07 6.78 6.48
N VAL A 105 4.21 7.44 6.32
CA VAL A 105 5.38 7.20 7.16
C VAL A 105 5.73 8.48 7.90
N ASP A 106 5.73 8.38 9.22
CA ASP A 106 5.96 9.46 10.18
C ASP A 106 5.15 10.74 9.94
N PRO A 107 3.82 10.63 9.76
CA PRO A 107 2.97 11.78 9.43
C PRO A 107 2.92 12.84 10.54
N THR A 108 3.36 12.50 11.74
CA THR A 108 3.37 13.39 12.91
C THR A 108 4.76 13.87 13.32
N ASN A 109 5.79 13.42 12.61
CA ASN A 109 7.19 13.69 12.93
C ASN A 109 7.56 13.34 14.40
N THR A 110 7.21 12.14 14.81
CA THR A 110 7.52 11.70 16.17
C THR A 110 8.95 11.14 16.29
N TYR A 111 9.41 10.45 15.25
CA TYR A 111 10.73 9.82 15.21
C TYR A 111 11.60 10.29 14.03
N GLY A 112 11.03 10.99 13.05
CA GLY A 112 11.76 11.61 11.95
C GLY A 112 12.03 10.71 10.75
N ALA A 113 11.62 9.44 10.77
CA ALA A 113 11.86 8.45 9.70
C ALA A 113 13.32 8.48 9.16
N ASP A 114 14.29 8.64 10.06
CA ASP A 114 15.69 9.00 9.74
C ASP A 114 16.42 7.99 8.85
N SER A 115 15.98 6.73 8.84
CA SER A 115 16.56 5.69 7.99
C SER A 115 15.49 4.70 7.58
N GLY A 116 15.08 4.75 6.33
CA GLY A 116 14.04 3.89 5.79
C GLY A 116 14.48 3.15 4.54
N ASN A 117 14.00 1.91 4.41
CA ASN A 117 14.05 1.15 3.17
C ASN A 117 12.63 0.67 2.88
N LEU A 118 12.09 1.07 1.74
CA LEU A 118 10.75 0.67 1.31
C LEU A 118 10.84 0.07 -0.09
N ASN A 119 10.64 -1.23 -0.14
CA ASN A 119 10.58 -2.00 -1.37
C ASN A 119 9.14 -2.40 -1.64
N VAL A 120 8.63 -2.07 -2.82
CA VAL A 120 7.25 -2.36 -3.22
C VAL A 120 7.26 -3.01 -4.59
N ASP A 121 6.74 -4.23 -4.67
CA ASP A 121 6.50 -4.97 -5.91
C ASP A 121 5.00 -5.05 -6.18
N VAL A 122 4.61 -4.67 -7.40
CA VAL A 122 3.20 -4.63 -7.79
C VAL A 122 3.01 -5.32 -9.12
N ASP A 123 2.26 -6.41 -9.15
CA ASP A 123 1.85 -7.08 -10.37
C ASP A 123 0.33 -6.98 -10.54
N GLY A 124 -0.12 -6.19 -11.53
CA GLY A 124 -1.55 -6.02 -11.80
C GLY A 124 -1.91 -4.65 -12.35
N SER A 125 -3.17 -4.50 -12.68
CA SER A 125 -3.65 -3.28 -13.37
C SER A 125 -4.72 -2.53 -12.58
N SER A 126 -4.83 -1.25 -12.86
CA SER A 126 -5.82 -0.37 -12.22
C SER A 126 -5.65 -0.21 -10.72
N ASN A 127 -4.45 -0.39 -10.21
CA ASN A 127 -4.13 -0.19 -8.81
C ASN A 127 -3.90 1.30 -8.51
N THR A 128 -4.18 1.70 -7.28
CA THR A 128 -3.96 3.06 -6.79
C THR A 128 -3.05 3.02 -5.57
N PHE A 129 -1.96 3.75 -5.64
CA PHE A 129 -0.96 3.86 -4.59
C PHE A 129 -0.79 5.30 -4.17
N THR A 130 -0.80 5.53 -2.87
CA THR A 130 -0.43 6.80 -2.27
C THR A 130 0.65 6.52 -1.23
N LEU A 131 1.76 7.19 -1.34
CA LEU A 131 2.83 7.22 -0.35
C LEU A 131 3.05 8.65 0.10
N ASP A 132 2.87 8.86 1.38
CA ASP A 132 3.09 10.12 2.08
C ASP A 132 4.18 9.88 3.12
N LEU A 133 5.33 10.52 2.96
CA LEU A 133 6.49 10.26 3.78
C LEU A 133 7.08 11.55 4.33
N ALA A 134 7.07 11.65 5.65
CA ALA A 134 7.70 12.73 6.42
C ALA A 134 7.20 14.15 6.09
N THR A 135 5.94 14.32 5.66
CA THR A 135 5.37 15.62 5.23
C THR A 135 5.41 16.75 6.25
N ASN A 136 5.75 16.49 7.50
CA ASN A 136 5.85 17.51 8.54
C ASN A 136 7.29 17.83 8.97
N ASP A 137 8.25 16.99 8.62
CA ASP A 137 9.68 17.25 8.83
C ASP A 137 10.50 16.33 7.91
N LEU A 138 11.75 16.67 7.70
CA LEU A 138 12.61 15.99 6.75
C LEU A 138 13.22 14.73 7.38
N ALA A 139 12.93 13.57 6.80
CA ALA A 139 13.68 12.35 7.07
C ALA A 139 15.11 12.47 6.52
N SER A 140 16.07 11.76 7.14
CA SER A 140 17.48 11.94 6.77
C SER A 140 17.95 11.05 5.64
N THR A 141 17.44 9.84 5.52
CA THR A 141 17.90 8.87 4.51
C THR A 141 16.80 7.87 4.19
N LEU A 142 16.42 7.81 2.93
CA LEU A 142 15.42 6.89 2.45
C LEU A 142 15.89 6.20 1.17
N ASP A 143 15.68 4.90 1.10
CA ASP A 143 15.83 4.10 -0.11
C ASP A 143 14.47 3.52 -0.51
N LEU A 144 13.97 3.97 -1.64
CA LEU A 144 12.70 3.54 -2.23
C LEU A 144 12.99 2.75 -3.50
N ASP A 145 12.51 1.52 -3.55
CA ASP A 145 12.60 0.67 -4.74
C ASP A 145 11.20 0.13 -5.08
N TRP A 146 10.64 0.64 -6.17
CA TRP A 146 9.29 0.29 -6.61
C TRP A 146 9.35 -0.35 -7.99
N ILE A 147 8.88 -1.58 -8.06
CA ILE A 147 8.75 -2.34 -9.31
C ILE A 147 7.27 -2.54 -9.59
N ILE A 148 6.81 -2.05 -10.74
CA ILE A 148 5.39 -2.03 -11.07
C ILE A 148 5.19 -2.65 -12.43
N GLN A 149 4.47 -3.76 -12.48
CA GLN A 149 4.09 -4.43 -13.71
C GLN A 149 2.58 -4.36 -13.91
N GLY A 150 2.14 -3.78 -15.04
CA GLY A 150 0.72 -3.68 -15.34
C GLY A 150 0.29 -2.32 -15.87
N SER A 151 -0.97 -2.18 -16.20
CA SER A 151 -1.46 -0.99 -16.91
C SER A 151 -2.52 -0.23 -16.14
N SER A 152 -2.61 1.07 -16.42
CA SER A 152 -3.61 1.96 -15.81
C SER A 152 -3.48 2.11 -14.29
N ASN A 153 -2.28 1.94 -13.76
CA ASN A 153 -1.99 2.19 -12.36
C ASN A 153 -1.78 3.69 -12.10
N THR A 154 -2.12 4.13 -10.90
CA THR A 154 -1.94 5.51 -10.45
C THR A 154 -1.07 5.53 -9.21
N PHE A 155 -0.02 6.32 -9.24
CA PHE A 155 0.94 6.50 -8.15
C PHE A 155 1.00 7.97 -7.77
N ASP A 156 0.93 8.22 -6.48
CA ASP A 156 1.01 9.54 -5.88
C ASP A 156 2.01 9.49 -4.72
N PHE A 157 3.17 10.11 -4.91
CA PHE A 157 4.28 10.11 -3.97
C PHE A 157 4.52 11.54 -3.46
N ASP A 158 4.41 11.72 -2.17
CA ASP A 158 4.76 12.93 -1.43
C ASP A 158 5.89 12.59 -0.46
N ILE A 159 7.12 13.05 -0.75
CA ILE A 159 8.34 12.56 -0.11
C ILE A 159 9.22 13.71 0.34
N ASP A 160 9.21 13.98 1.63
CA ASP A 160 10.02 15.01 2.26
C ASP A 160 11.26 14.39 2.93
N VAL A 161 12.33 14.21 2.16
CA VAL A 161 13.54 13.53 2.64
C VAL A 161 14.80 14.23 2.15
N ASP A 162 15.72 14.48 3.06
CA ASP A 162 16.98 15.16 2.78
C ASP A 162 17.91 14.39 1.82
N GLN A 163 17.92 13.06 1.93
CA GLN A 163 18.75 12.18 1.12
C GLN A 163 17.93 10.96 0.70
N ALA A 164 16.95 11.15 -0.17
CA ALA A 164 16.19 10.07 -0.74
C ALA A 164 16.85 9.54 -2.01
N THR A 165 16.90 8.24 -2.15
CA THR A 165 17.09 7.57 -3.42
C THR A 165 15.78 6.88 -3.76
N SER A 166 15.10 7.38 -4.78
CA SER A 166 13.84 6.80 -5.23
C SER A 166 14.06 6.20 -6.62
N TYR A 167 13.93 4.89 -6.70
CA TYR A 167 13.94 4.16 -7.95
C TYR A 167 12.54 3.60 -8.22
N VAL A 168 11.96 4.01 -9.35
CA VAL A 168 10.62 3.59 -9.75
C VAL A 168 10.72 3.00 -11.16
N ASP A 169 10.45 1.71 -11.28
CA ASP A 169 10.39 0.99 -12.56
C ASP A 169 8.93 0.63 -12.87
N VAL A 170 8.42 1.11 -14.00
CA VAL A 170 7.02 0.92 -14.39
C VAL A 170 6.94 0.31 -15.77
N ASP A 171 6.49 -0.93 -15.87
CA ASP A 171 6.25 -1.62 -17.13
C ASP A 171 4.74 -1.78 -17.40
N GLY A 172 4.25 -1.12 -18.45
CA GLY A 172 2.85 -1.17 -18.87
C GLY A 172 2.31 0.13 -19.43
N ASP A 173 1.11 0.06 -19.99
CA ASP A 173 0.48 1.19 -20.68
C ASP A 173 -0.43 2.02 -19.77
N SER A 174 -0.52 3.31 -20.05
CA SER A 174 -1.48 4.23 -19.41
C SER A 174 -1.29 4.42 -17.90
N ASN A 175 -0.10 4.20 -17.38
CA ASN A 175 0.22 4.46 -15.99
C ASN A 175 0.40 5.98 -15.75
N SER A 176 0.05 6.43 -14.54
CA SER A 176 0.20 7.80 -14.07
C SER A 176 1.06 7.86 -12.82
N VAL A 177 2.11 8.65 -12.84
CA VAL A 177 2.99 8.87 -11.69
C VAL A 177 3.02 10.35 -11.36
N THR A 178 2.66 10.70 -10.14
CA THR A 178 2.89 12.00 -9.53
C THR A 178 3.97 11.83 -8.46
N TYR A 179 4.97 12.67 -8.49
CA TYR A 179 6.04 12.72 -7.50
C TYR A 179 6.21 14.17 -7.07
N ASP A 180 6.02 14.44 -5.81
CA ASP A 180 6.35 15.68 -5.14
C ASP A 180 7.41 15.37 -4.08
N GLY A 181 8.57 16.01 -4.21
CA GLY A 181 9.70 15.72 -3.32
C GLY A 181 10.35 17.01 -2.85
N ASP A 182 10.30 17.21 -1.54
CA ASP A 182 10.97 18.31 -0.86
C ASP A 182 12.17 17.80 -0.07
N GLY A 183 13.33 18.45 -0.21
CA GLY A 183 14.54 18.08 0.53
C GLY A 183 15.65 19.11 0.42
N TYR A 184 16.58 19.10 1.38
CA TYR A 184 17.67 20.09 1.41
C TYR A 184 18.85 19.71 0.53
N THR A 185 19.27 18.44 0.52
CA THR A 185 20.46 18.00 -0.23
C THR A 185 20.39 16.53 -0.64
N GLY A 186 20.72 16.26 -1.92
CA GLY A 186 21.12 14.94 -2.35
C GLY A 186 19.98 13.93 -2.60
N ALA A 187 18.76 14.41 -2.79
CA ALA A 187 17.67 13.55 -3.21
C ALA A 187 17.81 13.16 -4.70
N TYR A 188 17.60 11.91 -5.00
CA TYR A 188 17.62 11.36 -6.37
C TYR A 188 16.31 10.64 -6.64
N PHE A 189 15.65 11.05 -7.72
CA PHE A 189 14.51 10.33 -8.26
C PHE A 189 14.87 9.76 -9.63
N TYR A 190 14.77 8.45 -9.76
CA TYR A 190 14.98 7.74 -11.01
C TYR A 190 13.69 7.05 -11.41
N LEU A 191 13.21 7.34 -12.62
CA LEU A 191 12.04 6.70 -13.19
C LEU A 191 12.43 6.02 -14.49
N ASP A 192 12.31 4.69 -14.54
CA ASP A 192 12.33 3.92 -15.78
C ASP A 192 10.90 3.52 -16.14
N GLN A 193 10.52 3.70 -17.38
CA GLN A 193 9.18 3.32 -17.79
C GLN A 193 9.12 2.82 -19.21
N THR A 194 8.55 1.65 -19.35
CA THR A 194 8.22 1.00 -20.62
C THR A 194 6.72 1.00 -20.85
N GLY A 195 6.25 1.34 -22.06
CA GLY A 195 4.82 1.35 -22.41
C GLY A 195 4.37 2.61 -23.14
N ASN A 196 3.05 2.76 -23.38
CA ASN A 196 2.47 3.88 -24.12
C ASN A 196 1.48 4.69 -23.26
N SER A 197 1.15 5.91 -23.71
CA SER A 197 0.11 6.77 -23.12
C SER A 197 0.32 7.07 -21.62
N ARG A 198 1.53 7.40 -21.27
CA ARG A 198 1.98 7.62 -19.88
C ARG A 198 1.77 9.06 -19.45
N SER A 199 1.54 9.29 -18.16
CA SER A 199 1.46 10.61 -17.55
C SER A 199 2.46 10.73 -16.40
N PHE A 200 3.26 11.80 -16.39
CA PHE A 200 4.19 12.10 -15.32
C PHE A 200 4.01 13.53 -14.86
N ASN A 201 3.94 13.72 -13.56
CA ASN A 201 4.09 15.00 -12.93
C ASN A 201 5.17 14.85 -11.86
N ILE A 202 6.33 15.49 -12.08
CA ILE A 202 7.45 15.41 -11.17
C ILE A 202 7.77 16.84 -10.73
N GLU A 203 7.63 17.10 -9.46
CA GLU A 203 8.07 18.32 -8.81
C GLU A 203 9.13 17.96 -7.78
N GLN A 204 10.28 18.59 -7.82
CA GLN A 204 11.33 18.45 -6.83
C GLN A 204 11.82 19.81 -6.42
N GLN A 205 11.68 20.12 -5.17
CA GLN A 205 12.06 21.39 -4.58
C GLN A 205 13.18 21.19 -3.57
N SER A 206 14.07 22.16 -3.46
CA SER A 206 15.00 22.27 -2.35
C SER A 206 14.68 23.53 -1.58
N THR A 207 14.22 23.37 -0.36
CA THR A 207 14.09 24.51 0.56
C THR A 207 15.45 24.84 1.15
N LEU A 208 15.89 26.09 0.96
CA LEU A 208 17.13 26.65 1.54
C LEU A 208 16.87 27.17 2.97
#